data_b7b6dc1b5267c0895a5224ebc1787628
#
_entry.id   b7b6dc1b5267c0895a5224ebc1787628
#
_cell.length_a   1.000
_cell.length_b   1.000
_cell.length_c   1.000
_cell.angle_alpha   90.00
_cell.angle_beta   90.00
_cell.angle_gamma   90.00
#
_symmetry.space_group_name_H-M   'P 1'
#
loop_
_entity.id
_entity.type
_entity.pdbx_description
1 polymer ?
#
loop_
_entity_poly.entity_id
_entity_poly.type
_entity_poly.pdbx_seq_one_letter_code
_entity_poly.pdbx_strand_id
1 'polypeptide(L)'
;MDKNKQAVPRHVAIIMDGNNRWAKKRLLPGVAGHKAGVDAVRAVIEVCAESGVEVLTLFAFSSENWQRPAEEVGALMELFLSALRREARRLQDNDISLRIIGDRSRFHPELQAAMREAELQTAGGRRFILQVAANYGGQWDIAQAAQRLAREVQAGHLRPEDITPELLQGCLATGDLPLPDLCIRTGGEHRISNFLLWQLAYSELYFSDLYWPDFKHEAMRKALADFANRQRRFGKTSEQVEAEARS
;
A
#
# COMPACT_ATOMS: atom_id res chain seq x y z
N MET A 1 -7.14 -26.98 19.49
CA MET A 1 -6.61 -25.91 18.63
C MET A 1 -7.28 -26.02 17.27
N ASP A 2 -7.97 -24.98 16.91
CA ASP A 2 -8.83 -24.95 15.71
C ASP A 2 -7.99 -25.05 14.43
N LYS A 3 -7.97 -26.21 13.79
CA LYS A 3 -7.20 -26.53 12.57
C LYS A 3 -7.69 -25.79 11.31
N ASN A 4 -8.57 -24.79 11.46
CA ASN A 4 -9.24 -24.10 10.34
C ASN A 4 -8.99 -22.59 10.28
N LYS A 5 -8.00 -22.04 10.97
CA LYS A 5 -7.64 -20.65 10.79
C LYS A 5 -6.80 -20.55 9.53
N GLN A 6 -7.42 -20.22 8.39
CA GLN A 6 -6.70 -19.87 7.17
C GLN A 6 -5.66 -18.78 7.48
N ALA A 7 -4.43 -18.93 6.98
CA ALA A 7 -3.39 -17.93 7.16
C ALA A 7 -3.85 -16.63 6.51
N VAL A 8 -3.99 -15.57 7.30
CA VAL A 8 -4.37 -14.22 6.82
C VAL A 8 -3.11 -13.36 6.76
N PRO A 9 -2.86 -12.62 5.67
CA PRO A 9 -1.74 -11.68 5.63
C PRO A 9 -2.00 -10.55 6.63
N ARG A 10 -0.99 -10.20 7.43
CA ARG A 10 -1.06 -9.05 8.34
C ARG A 10 -1.07 -7.74 7.57
N HIS A 11 -0.29 -7.67 6.50
CA HIS A 11 -0.15 -6.49 5.66
C HIS A 11 -0.32 -6.85 4.19
N VAL A 12 -1.26 -6.18 3.53
CA VAL A 12 -1.50 -6.29 2.09
C VAL A 12 -1.08 -4.99 1.40
N ALA A 13 -0.29 -5.09 0.35
CA ALA A 13 0.09 -3.96 -0.51
C ALA A 13 -0.56 -4.11 -1.89
N ILE A 14 -1.12 -3.04 -2.47
CA ILE A 14 -1.83 -3.12 -3.76
C ILE A 14 -1.36 -2.06 -4.74
N ILE A 15 -0.97 -2.49 -5.95
CA ILE A 15 -0.74 -1.64 -7.11
C ILE A 15 -2.05 -1.60 -7.92
N MET A 16 -2.74 -0.45 -7.85
CA MET A 16 -4.06 -0.21 -8.43
C MET A 16 -3.97 0.15 -9.91
N ASP A 17 -3.66 -0.86 -10.76
CA ASP A 17 -3.47 -0.64 -12.21
C ASP A 17 -4.71 -0.96 -13.03
N GLY A 18 -4.85 -0.28 -14.17
CA GLY A 18 -5.88 -0.52 -15.17
C GLY A 18 -7.01 0.50 -15.21
N ASN A 19 -7.01 1.56 -14.39
CA ASN A 19 -8.08 2.58 -14.36
C ASN A 19 -8.35 3.18 -15.75
N ASN A 20 -7.31 3.68 -16.43
CA ASN A 20 -7.43 4.29 -17.76
C ASN A 20 -7.86 3.26 -18.82
N ARG A 21 -7.35 2.03 -18.75
CA ARG A 21 -7.73 0.94 -19.68
C ARG A 21 -9.20 0.53 -19.47
N TRP A 22 -9.66 0.50 -18.23
CA TRP A 22 -11.05 0.25 -17.87
C TRP A 22 -11.99 1.31 -18.47
N ALA A 23 -11.66 2.60 -18.33
CA ALA A 23 -12.42 3.71 -18.89
C ALA A 23 -12.44 3.66 -20.44
N LYS A 24 -11.28 3.48 -21.06
CA LYS A 24 -11.13 3.40 -22.52
C LYS A 24 -11.95 2.26 -23.11
N LYS A 25 -11.98 1.09 -22.47
CA LYS A 25 -12.83 -0.06 -22.90
C LYS A 25 -14.31 0.27 -22.88
N ARG A 26 -14.74 1.27 -22.11
CA ARG A 26 -16.13 1.73 -21.97
C ARG A 26 -16.41 3.05 -22.69
N LEU A 27 -15.47 3.53 -23.51
CA LEU A 27 -15.54 4.80 -24.23
C LEU A 27 -15.72 6.01 -23.29
N LEU A 28 -15.14 5.93 -22.08
CA LEU A 28 -15.19 6.96 -21.06
C LEU A 28 -13.85 7.71 -20.96
N PRO A 29 -13.85 8.98 -20.50
CA PRO A 29 -12.61 9.68 -20.15
C PRO A 29 -11.83 8.93 -19.08
N GLY A 30 -10.48 8.99 -19.10
CA GLY A 30 -9.62 8.27 -18.16
C GLY A 30 -9.94 8.53 -16.69
N VAL A 31 -10.30 9.78 -16.33
CA VAL A 31 -10.69 10.16 -14.98
C VAL A 31 -11.91 9.37 -14.46
N ALA A 32 -12.80 8.93 -15.34
CA ALA A 32 -13.94 8.11 -14.94
C ALA A 32 -13.51 6.74 -14.39
N GLY A 33 -12.43 6.16 -14.93
CA GLY A 33 -11.85 4.93 -14.40
C GLY A 33 -11.26 5.13 -13.00
N HIS A 34 -10.56 6.23 -12.78
CA HIS A 34 -10.03 6.56 -11.44
C HIS A 34 -11.15 6.82 -10.41
N LYS A 35 -12.22 7.50 -10.85
CA LYS A 35 -13.42 7.71 -10.01
C LYS A 35 -14.09 6.38 -9.63
N ALA A 36 -14.27 5.48 -10.59
CA ALA A 36 -14.79 4.12 -10.34
C ALA A 36 -13.83 3.29 -9.44
N GLY A 37 -12.51 3.54 -9.53
CA GLY A 37 -11.50 2.92 -8.69
C GLY A 37 -11.65 3.25 -7.19
N VAL A 38 -12.27 4.39 -6.83
CA VAL A 38 -12.54 4.72 -5.42
C VAL A 38 -13.54 3.74 -4.79
N ASP A 39 -14.51 3.25 -5.55
CA ASP A 39 -15.46 2.24 -5.05
C ASP A 39 -14.77 0.89 -4.84
N ALA A 40 -13.78 0.55 -5.69
CA ALA A 40 -12.95 -0.63 -5.47
C ALA A 40 -12.09 -0.51 -4.20
N VAL A 41 -11.56 0.68 -3.89
CA VAL A 41 -10.84 0.94 -2.62
C VAL A 41 -11.73 0.60 -1.43
N ARG A 42 -12.99 1.08 -1.42
CA ARG A 42 -13.94 0.79 -0.32
C ARG A 42 -14.19 -0.70 -0.14
N ALA A 43 -14.49 -1.39 -1.24
CA ALA A 43 -14.74 -2.82 -1.23
C ALA A 43 -13.54 -3.62 -0.70
N VAL A 44 -12.33 -3.24 -1.09
CA VAL A 44 -11.09 -3.90 -0.62
C VAL A 44 -10.83 -3.61 0.85
N ILE A 45 -11.04 -2.38 1.33
CA ILE A 45 -10.92 -2.03 2.75
C ILE A 45 -11.89 -2.88 3.60
N GLU A 46 -13.15 -3.00 3.17
CA GLU A 46 -14.17 -3.81 3.86
C GLU A 46 -13.73 -5.27 3.99
N VAL A 47 -13.29 -5.89 2.89
CA VAL A 47 -12.83 -7.29 2.91
C VAL A 47 -11.58 -7.46 3.77
N CYS A 48 -10.59 -6.56 3.68
CA CYS A 48 -9.37 -6.63 4.50
C CYS A 48 -9.70 -6.53 6.00
N ALA A 49 -10.52 -5.56 6.39
CA ALA A 49 -10.92 -5.35 7.78
C ALA A 49 -11.74 -6.52 8.34
N GLU A 50 -12.64 -7.10 7.53
CA GLU A 50 -13.43 -8.31 7.90
C GLU A 50 -12.55 -9.55 8.03
N SER A 51 -11.51 -9.67 7.21
CA SER A 51 -10.63 -10.85 7.20
C SER A 51 -9.54 -10.83 8.28
N GLY A 52 -9.36 -9.73 9.01
CA GLY A 52 -8.32 -9.59 10.04
C GLY A 52 -6.97 -9.14 9.52
N VAL A 53 -6.91 -8.53 8.33
CA VAL A 53 -5.74 -7.79 7.85
C VAL A 53 -5.54 -6.56 8.74
N GLU A 54 -4.30 -6.31 9.16
CA GLU A 54 -3.98 -5.18 10.05
C GLU A 54 -3.65 -3.90 9.25
N VAL A 55 -3.00 -4.04 8.11
CA VAL A 55 -2.52 -2.94 7.28
C VAL A 55 -2.84 -3.17 5.81
N LEU A 56 -3.35 -2.14 5.14
CA LEU A 56 -3.49 -2.09 3.69
C LEU A 56 -2.72 -0.89 3.14
N THR A 57 -1.72 -1.14 2.29
CA THR A 57 -1.00 -0.07 1.59
C THR A 57 -1.43 -0.01 0.12
N LEU A 58 -1.95 1.14 -0.31
CA LEU A 58 -2.41 1.39 -1.68
C LEU A 58 -1.45 2.28 -2.43
N PHE A 59 -1.00 1.88 -3.62
CA PHE A 59 -0.18 2.70 -4.51
C PHE A 59 -1.09 3.61 -5.34
N ALA A 60 -1.37 4.81 -4.83
CA ALA A 60 -2.30 5.75 -5.44
C ALA A 60 -1.65 6.63 -6.52
N PHE A 61 -0.39 7.04 -6.32
CA PHE A 61 0.34 7.90 -7.26
C PHE A 61 1.84 7.69 -7.11
N SER A 62 2.50 7.20 -8.18
CA SER A 62 3.95 7.01 -8.19
C SER A 62 4.70 8.31 -8.54
N SER A 63 5.98 8.38 -8.16
CA SER A 63 6.87 9.48 -8.56
C SER A 63 6.96 9.65 -10.07
N GLU A 64 6.82 8.58 -10.85
CA GLU A 64 6.87 8.57 -12.30
C GLU A 64 5.57 9.14 -12.93
N ASN A 65 4.45 9.14 -12.21
CA ASN A 65 3.16 9.62 -12.74
C ASN A 65 3.13 11.12 -13.01
N TRP A 66 4.08 11.90 -12.48
CA TRP A 66 4.25 13.31 -12.85
C TRP A 66 4.61 13.53 -14.33
N GLN A 67 5.07 12.47 -15.02
CA GLN A 67 5.37 12.53 -16.47
C GLN A 67 4.12 12.41 -17.35
N ARG A 68 2.94 12.17 -16.75
CA ARG A 68 1.66 12.14 -17.47
C ARG A 68 1.25 13.54 -17.93
N PRO A 69 0.33 13.65 -18.90
CA PRO A 69 -0.20 14.94 -19.31
C PRO A 69 -0.70 15.76 -18.12
N ALA A 70 -0.40 17.08 -18.11
CA ALA A 70 -0.70 17.96 -16.96
C ALA A 70 -2.20 17.96 -16.58
N GLU A 71 -3.08 17.89 -17.58
CA GLU A 71 -4.53 17.80 -17.36
C GLU A 71 -4.92 16.51 -16.60
N GLU A 72 -4.30 15.37 -16.94
CA GLU A 72 -4.54 14.11 -16.24
C GLU A 72 -4.05 14.18 -14.81
N VAL A 73 -2.84 14.72 -14.59
CA VAL A 73 -2.28 14.93 -13.25
C VAL A 73 -3.16 15.84 -12.43
N GLY A 74 -3.61 16.97 -12.98
CA GLY A 74 -4.52 17.91 -12.31
C GLY A 74 -5.83 17.21 -11.87
N ALA A 75 -6.48 16.50 -12.78
CA ALA A 75 -7.70 15.76 -12.49
C ALA A 75 -7.51 14.67 -11.40
N LEU A 76 -6.35 14.01 -11.37
CA LEU A 76 -6.00 13.04 -10.32
C LEU A 76 -5.82 13.71 -8.97
N MET A 77 -5.19 14.89 -8.91
CA MET A 77 -5.01 15.65 -7.66
C MET A 77 -6.35 16.14 -7.10
N GLU A 78 -7.25 16.64 -7.96
CA GLU A 78 -8.61 17.03 -7.56
C GLU A 78 -9.42 15.84 -7.04
N LEU A 79 -9.33 14.69 -7.72
CA LEU A 79 -9.98 13.47 -7.27
C LEU A 79 -9.44 13.02 -5.90
N PHE A 80 -8.13 13.10 -5.70
CA PHE A 80 -7.50 12.72 -4.43
C PHE A 80 -7.94 13.66 -3.30
N LEU A 81 -7.92 14.98 -3.53
CA LEU A 81 -8.43 15.98 -2.57
C LEU A 81 -9.89 15.70 -2.19
N SER A 82 -10.75 15.49 -3.21
CA SER A 82 -12.16 15.17 -3.01
C SER A 82 -12.36 13.86 -2.23
N ALA A 83 -11.57 12.83 -2.52
CA ALA A 83 -11.61 11.55 -1.82
C ALA A 83 -11.22 11.71 -0.35
N LEU A 84 -10.12 12.41 -0.04
CA LEU A 84 -9.69 12.67 1.34
C LEU A 84 -10.79 13.32 2.16
N ARG A 85 -11.39 14.42 1.64
CA ARG A 85 -12.45 15.15 2.33
C ARG A 85 -13.72 14.31 2.58
N ARG A 86 -14.06 13.46 1.63
CA ARG A 86 -15.26 12.62 1.72
C ARG A 86 -15.08 11.38 2.59
N GLU A 87 -13.91 10.74 2.51
CA GLU A 87 -13.70 9.44 3.16
C GLU A 87 -13.15 9.57 4.58
N ALA A 88 -12.51 10.69 4.97
CA ALA A 88 -11.88 10.83 6.28
C ALA A 88 -12.85 10.53 7.44
N ARG A 89 -14.08 11.08 7.40
CA ARG A 89 -15.10 10.81 8.41
C ARG A 89 -15.52 9.35 8.44
N ARG A 90 -15.72 8.74 7.26
CA ARG A 90 -16.07 7.32 7.16
C ARG A 90 -14.98 6.41 7.72
N LEU A 91 -13.71 6.72 7.47
CA LEU A 91 -12.58 5.99 8.05
C LEU A 91 -12.58 6.11 9.57
N GLN A 92 -12.77 7.32 10.10
CA GLN A 92 -12.87 7.57 11.53
C GLN A 92 -14.01 6.78 12.18
N ASP A 93 -15.22 6.85 11.60
CA ASP A 93 -16.42 6.15 12.08
C ASP A 93 -16.26 4.61 12.09
N ASN A 94 -15.35 4.06 11.28
CA ASN A 94 -15.02 2.65 11.21
C ASN A 94 -13.73 2.24 11.97
N ASP A 95 -13.19 3.12 12.79
CA ASP A 95 -11.96 2.90 13.58
C ASP A 95 -10.72 2.58 12.72
N ILE A 96 -10.63 3.25 11.55
CA ILE A 96 -9.54 3.10 10.58
C ILE A 96 -8.60 4.31 10.66
N SER A 97 -7.32 4.07 10.88
CA SER A 97 -6.28 5.10 10.82
C SER A 97 -5.80 5.27 9.38
N LEU A 98 -5.80 6.51 8.87
CA LEU A 98 -5.20 6.86 7.59
C LEU A 98 -3.76 7.34 7.78
N ARG A 99 -2.86 6.83 6.93
CA ARG A 99 -1.49 7.32 6.80
C ARG A 99 -1.18 7.60 5.34
N ILE A 100 -0.45 8.66 5.06
CA ILE A 100 -0.03 9.00 3.70
C ILE A 100 1.49 9.04 3.65
N ILE A 101 2.08 8.22 2.79
CA ILE A 101 3.53 8.14 2.59
C ILE A 101 3.93 8.65 1.20
N GLY A 102 5.16 9.15 1.08
CA GLY A 102 5.72 9.73 -0.14
C GLY A 102 6.10 11.18 0.03
N ASP A 103 6.66 11.78 -1.02
CA ASP A 103 7.10 13.18 -1.02
C ASP A 103 5.92 14.13 -1.24
N ARG A 104 5.52 14.82 -0.17
CA ARG A 104 4.40 15.78 -0.19
C ARG A 104 4.77 17.14 -0.77
N SER A 105 6.06 17.43 -0.96
CA SER A 105 6.56 18.78 -1.30
C SER A 105 6.04 19.28 -2.66
N ARG A 106 5.76 18.36 -3.59
CA ARG A 106 5.27 18.69 -4.94
C ARG A 106 3.76 18.91 -5.03
N PHE A 107 3.01 18.56 -3.98
CA PHE A 107 1.57 18.78 -3.98
C PHE A 107 1.20 20.22 -3.67
N HIS A 108 0.10 20.71 -4.23
CA HIS A 108 -0.43 22.03 -3.90
C HIS A 108 -0.71 22.15 -2.39
N PRO A 109 -0.47 23.30 -1.75
CA PRO A 109 -0.65 23.50 -0.30
C PRO A 109 -2.01 23.04 0.24
N GLU A 110 -3.10 23.23 -0.53
CA GLU A 110 -4.44 22.80 -0.16
C GLU A 110 -4.53 21.27 0.00
N LEU A 111 -3.94 20.50 -0.94
CA LEU A 111 -3.91 19.05 -0.87
C LEU A 111 -3.03 18.57 0.30
N GLN A 112 -1.89 19.22 0.54
CA GLN A 112 -1.05 18.93 1.71
C GLN A 112 -1.79 19.19 3.04
N ALA A 113 -2.59 20.26 3.10
CA ALA A 113 -3.41 20.55 4.28
C ALA A 113 -4.49 19.49 4.49
N ALA A 114 -5.21 19.10 3.42
CA ALA A 114 -6.23 18.06 3.48
C ALA A 114 -5.65 16.69 3.88
N MET A 115 -4.43 16.34 3.42
CA MET A 115 -3.73 15.14 3.87
C MET A 115 -3.51 15.15 5.38
N ARG A 116 -2.93 16.23 5.91
CA ARG A 116 -2.69 16.36 7.36
C ARG A 116 -3.97 16.32 8.19
N GLU A 117 -5.01 17.00 7.72
CA GLU A 117 -6.32 17.03 8.39
C GLU A 117 -6.94 15.62 8.44
N ALA A 118 -6.94 14.89 7.33
CA ALA A 118 -7.47 13.53 7.27
C ALA A 118 -6.69 12.55 8.17
N GLU A 119 -5.35 12.65 8.20
CA GLU A 119 -4.52 11.86 9.11
C GLU A 119 -4.81 12.17 10.57
N LEU A 120 -4.90 13.46 10.94
CA LEU A 120 -5.22 13.88 12.31
C LEU A 120 -6.63 13.42 12.72
N GLN A 121 -7.63 13.57 11.85
CA GLN A 121 -8.99 13.15 12.11
C GLN A 121 -9.10 11.65 12.36
N THR A 122 -8.28 10.84 11.72
CA THR A 122 -8.31 9.37 11.79
C THR A 122 -7.25 8.77 12.71
N ALA A 123 -6.41 9.60 13.36
CA ALA A 123 -5.25 9.15 14.16
C ALA A 123 -5.62 8.22 15.34
N GLY A 124 -6.86 8.29 15.84
CA GLY A 124 -7.36 7.42 16.90
C GLY A 124 -7.74 6.01 16.47
N GLY A 125 -7.82 5.75 15.16
CA GLY A 125 -8.24 4.44 14.63
C GLY A 125 -7.25 3.34 15.00
N ARG A 126 -7.78 2.23 15.54
CA ARG A 126 -6.97 1.11 16.05
C ARG A 126 -7.29 -0.23 15.37
N ARG A 127 -8.43 -0.31 14.69
CA ARG A 127 -8.88 -1.56 14.07
C ARG A 127 -8.07 -1.92 12.83
N PHE A 128 -7.67 -0.92 12.05
CA PHE A 128 -7.09 -1.13 10.73
C PHE A 128 -6.29 0.11 10.30
N ILE A 129 -5.18 -0.09 9.62
CA ILE A 129 -4.36 0.99 9.06
C ILE A 129 -4.51 0.99 7.54
N LEU A 130 -5.09 2.06 7.01
CA LEU A 130 -5.05 2.37 5.58
C LEU A 130 -3.86 3.27 5.30
N GLN A 131 -2.86 2.77 4.60
CA GLN A 131 -1.72 3.55 4.15
C GLN A 131 -1.84 3.85 2.66
N VAL A 132 -1.69 5.10 2.26
CA VAL A 132 -1.77 5.55 0.87
C VAL A 132 -0.41 6.08 0.43
N ALA A 133 0.21 5.42 -0.54
CA ALA A 133 1.46 5.87 -1.15
C ALA A 133 1.14 6.86 -2.28
N ALA A 134 1.46 8.15 -2.06
CA ALA A 134 1.19 9.28 -2.94
C ALA A 134 2.49 10.04 -3.23
N ASN A 135 2.84 10.20 -4.50
CA ASN A 135 4.17 10.66 -4.94
C ASN A 135 5.28 9.84 -4.29
N TYR A 136 5.12 8.52 -4.34
CA TYR A 136 6.01 7.56 -3.70
C TYR A 136 6.80 6.78 -4.76
N GLY A 137 8.01 6.40 -4.40
CA GLY A 137 8.85 5.44 -5.11
C GLY A 137 9.79 4.75 -4.13
N GLY A 138 9.97 3.43 -4.25
CA GLY A 138 10.83 2.68 -3.34
C GLY A 138 12.30 3.12 -3.37
N GLN A 139 12.81 3.53 -4.55
CA GLN A 139 14.16 4.09 -4.66
C GLN A 139 14.29 5.41 -3.88
N TRP A 140 13.27 6.28 -3.98
CA TRP A 140 13.20 7.53 -3.21
C TRP A 140 13.17 7.24 -1.70
N ASP A 141 12.35 6.31 -1.26
CA ASP A 141 12.19 5.92 0.15
C ASP A 141 13.51 5.44 0.74
N ILE A 142 14.21 4.54 0.03
CA ILE A 142 15.53 4.04 0.43
C ILE A 142 16.56 5.18 0.50
N ALA A 143 16.56 6.09 -0.50
CA ALA A 143 17.46 7.25 -0.50
C ALA A 143 17.19 8.20 0.68
N GLN A 144 15.92 8.44 1.04
CA GLN A 144 15.55 9.24 2.22
C GLN A 144 16.00 8.58 3.51
N ALA A 145 15.81 7.26 3.66
CA ALA A 145 16.30 6.50 4.81
C ALA A 145 17.83 6.58 4.94
N ALA A 146 18.56 6.38 3.85
CA ALA A 146 20.02 6.52 3.82
C ALA A 146 20.50 7.93 4.20
N GLN A 147 19.85 8.99 3.67
CA GLN A 147 20.17 10.37 4.05
C GLN A 147 19.90 10.65 5.53
N ARG A 148 18.83 10.08 6.10
CA ARG A 148 18.51 10.21 7.52
C ARG A 148 19.62 9.59 8.38
N LEU A 149 20.04 8.35 8.06
CA LEU A 149 21.13 7.67 8.76
C LEU A 149 22.46 8.41 8.61
N ALA A 150 22.78 8.93 7.42
CA ALA A 150 24.00 9.72 7.20
C ALA A 150 24.04 10.98 8.08
N ARG A 151 22.88 11.65 8.30
CA ARG A 151 22.80 12.81 9.22
C ARG A 151 23.02 12.39 10.67
N GLU A 152 22.51 11.25 11.12
CA GLU A 152 22.76 10.73 12.47
C GLU A 152 24.26 10.40 12.68
N VAL A 153 24.92 9.83 11.66
CA VAL A 153 26.37 9.61 11.68
C VAL A 153 27.13 10.93 11.75
N GLN A 154 26.77 11.91 10.92
CA GLN A 154 27.41 13.23 10.92
C GLN A 154 27.22 13.95 12.26
N ALA A 155 26.10 13.78 12.92
CA ALA A 155 25.81 14.35 14.23
C ALA A 155 26.50 13.60 15.39
N GLY A 156 27.20 12.49 15.12
CA GLY A 156 27.85 11.66 16.14
C GLY A 156 26.90 10.80 16.98
N HIS A 157 25.63 10.67 16.57
CA HIS A 157 24.64 9.85 17.26
C HIS A 157 24.70 8.38 16.85
N LEU A 158 25.31 8.08 15.70
CA LEU A 158 25.42 6.75 15.11
C LEU A 158 26.82 6.57 14.51
N ARG A 159 27.39 5.37 14.60
CA ARG A 159 28.60 5.02 13.85
C ARG A 159 28.24 4.33 12.54
N PRO A 160 29.02 4.47 11.45
CA PRO A 160 28.72 3.83 10.17
C PRO A 160 28.54 2.30 10.28
N GLU A 161 29.34 1.62 11.12
CA GLU A 161 29.27 0.18 11.36
C GLU A 161 28.03 -0.29 12.11
N ASP A 162 27.29 0.61 12.76
CA ASP A 162 26.03 0.31 13.46
C ASP A 162 24.81 0.37 12.52
N ILE A 163 25.02 0.74 11.24
CA ILE A 163 23.95 0.74 10.23
C ILE A 163 23.66 -0.70 9.79
N THR A 164 22.60 -1.29 10.33
CA THR A 164 22.13 -2.63 9.98
C THR A 164 20.93 -2.57 9.02
N PRO A 165 20.58 -3.71 8.37
CA PRO A 165 19.33 -3.79 7.57
C PRO A 165 18.08 -3.40 8.38
N GLU A 166 18.00 -3.80 9.64
CA GLU A 166 16.87 -3.52 10.54
C GLU A 166 16.78 -2.02 10.85
N LEU A 167 17.92 -1.37 11.10
CA LEU A 167 17.96 0.06 11.33
C LEU A 167 17.55 0.85 10.09
N LEU A 168 18.04 0.44 8.90
CA LEU A 168 17.62 1.03 7.63
C LEU A 168 16.10 0.84 7.42
N GLN A 169 15.57 -0.37 7.65
CA GLN A 169 14.14 -0.67 7.55
C GLN A 169 13.32 0.24 8.47
N GLY A 170 13.74 0.46 9.70
CA GLY A 170 13.08 1.37 10.65
C GLY A 170 13.06 2.83 10.20
N CYS A 171 13.96 3.22 9.28
CA CYS A 171 13.98 4.56 8.69
C CYS A 171 13.13 4.73 7.43
N LEU A 172 12.62 3.64 6.86
CA LEU A 172 11.71 3.70 5.70
C LEU A 172 10.33 4.26 6.09
N ALA A 173 9.57 4.71 5.11
CA ALA A 173 8.25 5.31 5.31
C ALA A 173 7.23 4.37 5.98
N THR A 174 7.48 3.07 5.97
CA THR A 174 6.67 2.02 6.61
C THR A 174 7.36 1.37 7.81
N GLY A 175 8.42 1.97 8.34
CA GLY A 175 9.35 1.31 9.26
C GLY A 175 8.74 0.86 10.60
N ASP A 176 7.62 1.43 11.00
CA ASP A 176 6.87 1.10 12.21
C ASP A 176 5.74 0.07 11.99
N LEU A 177 5.55 -0.37 10.75
CA LEU A 177 4.50 -1.32 10.36
C LEU A 177 5.09 -2.70 10.05
N PRO A 178 4.29 -3.79 10.16
CA PRO A 178 4.72 -5.09 9.65
C PRO A 178 5.02 -5.02 8.15
N LEU A 179 6.01 -5.77 7.69
CA LEU A 179 6.30 -5.88 6.26
C LEU A 179 5.10 -6.48 5.51
N PRO A 180 4.87 -6.10 4.23
CA PRO A 180 3.81 -6.70 3.44
C PRO A 180 4.00 -8.22 3.27
N ASP A 181 2.98 -8.98 3.61
CA ASP A 181 2.94 -10.42 3.37
C ASP A 181 2.48 -10.74 1.95
N LEU A 182 1.57 -9.92 1.42
CA LEU A 182 0.98 -10.08 0.09
C LEU A 182 1.03 -8.76 -0.67
N CYS A 183 1.57 -8.81 -1.89
CA CYS A 183 1.49 -7.72 -2.84
C CYS A 183 0.60 -8.11 -4.03
N ILE A 184 -0.45 -7.34 -4.26
CA ILE A 184 -1.40 -7.54 -5.35
C ILE A 184 -1.14 -6.49 -6.44
N ARG A 185 -1.12 -6.91 -7.71
CA ARG A 185 -1.17 -5.98 -8.83
C ARG A 185 -2.32 -6.36 -9.76
N THR A 186 -3.16 -5.37 -10.07
CA THR A 186 -4.26 -5.50 -11.03
C THR A 186 -3.84 -5.05 -12.43
N GLY A 187 -4.66 -5.35 -13.44
CA GLY A 187 -4.47 -4.87 -14.80
C GLY A 187 -3.60 -5.74 -15.69
N GLY A 188 -3.26 -6.98 -15.30
CA GLY A 188 -2.53 -7.94 -16.15
C GLY A 188 -1.05 -7.61 -16.33
N GLU A 189 -0.44 -6.81 -15.48
CA GLU A 189 0.97 -6.45 -15.52
C GLU A 189 1.74 -7.16 -14.40
N HIS A 190 2.93 -7.72 -14.72
CA HIS A 190 3.71 -8.60 -13.86
C HIS A 190 5.02 -7.94 -13.39
N ARG A 191 4.94 -6.77 -12.78
CA ARG A 191 6.06 -5.99 -12.22
C ARG A 191 5.60 -5.16 -11.02
N ILE A 192 6.52 -4.78 -10.15
CA ILE A 192 6.21 -3.97 -8.93
C ILE A 192 6.39 -2.47 -9.15
N SER A 193 6.96 -2.02 -10.27
CA SER A 193 7.04 -0.63 -10.70
C SER A 193 7.53 0.34 -9.63
N ASN A 194 8.67 0.07 -9.03
CA ASN A 194 9.27 0.90 -7.99
C ASN A 194 8.40 1.07 -6.71
N PHE A 195 7.43 0.17 -6.47
CA PHE A 195 6.62 0.17 -5.26
C PHE A 195 7.31 -0.64 -4.15
N LEU A 196 7.39 -0.10 -2.93
CA LEU A 196 7.87 -0.76 -1.70
C LEU A 196 9.05 -1.75 -1.90
N LEU A 197 10.11 -1.31 -2.61
CA LEU A 197 11.22 -2.19 -3.07
C LEU A 197 11.86 -3.01 -1.94
N TRP A 198 12.17 -2.36 -0.81
CA TRP A 198 12.76 -3.02 0.33
C TRP A 198 11.77 -3.95 1.03
N GLN A 199 10.57 -3.44 1.23
CA GLN A 199 9.54 -4.08 2.05
C GLN A 199 8.96 -5.34 1.40
N LEU A 200 8.98 -5.44 0.05
CA LEU A 200 8.43 -6.57 -0.69
C LEU A 200 9.40 -7.75 -0.88
N ALA A 201 10.60 -7.68 -0.29
CA ALA A 201 11.65 -8.68 -0.51
C ALA A 201 11.21 -10.14 -0.29
N TYR A 202 10.28 -10.37 0.66
CA TYR A 202 9.76 -11.70 1.00
C TYR A 202 8.23 -11.78 0.89
N SER A 203 7.60 -10.81 0.20
CA SER A 203 6.15 -10.82 -0.01
C SER A 203 5.74 -11.83 -1.06
N GLU A 204 4.60 -12.46 -0.84
CA GLU A 204 3.93 -13.22 -1.90
C GLU A 204 3.34 -12.25 -2.94
N LEU A 205 3.49 -12.57 -4.23
CA LEU A 205 2.96 -11.75 -5.31
C LEU A 205 1.70 -12.38 -5.90
N TYR A 206 0.66 -11.59 -6.07
CA TYR A 206 -0.58 -11.97 -6.73
C TYR A 206 -0.88 -11.02 -7.88
N PHE A 207 -0.90 -11.53 -9.10
CA PHE A 207 -1.20 -10.76 -10.31
C PHE A 207 -2.61 -11.08 -10.79
N SER A 208 -3.40 -10.03 -11.05
CA SER A 208 -4.79 -10.14 -11.52
C SER A 208 -4.96 -9.47 -12.87
N ASP A 209 -5.62 -10.15 -13.81
CA ASP A 209 -6.00 -9.60 -15.11
C ASP A 209 -7.13 -8.58 -15.02
N LEU A 210 -7.87 -8.55 -13.91
CA LEU A 210 -8.92 -7.58 -13.68
C LEU A 210 -8.33 -6.17 -13.62
N TYR A 211 -8.97 -5.21 -14.26
CA TYR A 211 -8.68 -3.79 -14.04
C TYR A 211 -9.13 -3.37 -12.65
N TRP A 212 -8.40 -2.41 -12.04
CA TRP A 212 -8.66 -2.00 -10.67
C TRP A 212 -10.13 -1.70 -10.33
N PRO A 213 -10.93 -0.97 -11.17
CA PRO A 213 -12.34 -0.70 -10.86
C PRO A 213 -13.22 -1.95 -10.75
N ASP A 214 -12.81 -3.06 -11.38
CA ASP A 214 -13.53 -4.34 -11.32
C ASP A 214 -12.98 -5.26 -10.21
N PHE A 215 -11.86 -4.91 -9.56
CA PHE A 215 -11.24 -5.66 -8.45
C PHE A 215 -11.92 -5.29 -7.13
N LYS A 216 -13.01 -5.97 -6.80
CA LYS A 216 -13.84 -5.70 -5.63
C LYS A 216 -13.85 -6.89 -4.65
N HIS A 217 -14.89 -7.01 -3.84
CA HIS A 217 -15.03 -7.98 -2.74
C HIS A 217 -14.65 -9.42 -3.13
N GLU A 218 -15.22 -9.95 -4.21
CA GLU A 218 -14.98 -11.32 -4.63
C GLU A 218 -13.53 -11.55 -5.06
N ALA A 219 -12.98 -10.63 -5.87
CA ALA A 219 -11.60 -10.69 -6.33
C ALA A 219 -10.61 -10.58 -5.15
N MET A 220 -10.89 -9.71 -4.17
CA MET A 220 -10.06 -9.58 -2.98
C MET A 220 -10.13 -10.83 -2.11
N ARG A 221 -11.31 -11.39 -1.86
CA ARG A 221 -11.44 -12.67 -1.12
C ARG A 221 -10.70 -13.80 -1.82
N LYS A 222 -10.75 -13.86 -3.16
CA LYS A 222 -9.99 -14.84 -3.94
C LYS A 222 -8.48 -14.68 -3.75
N ALA A 223 -7.96 -13.46 -3.77
CA ALA A 223 -6.54 -13.18 -3.55
C ALA A 223 -6.09 -13.61 -2.13
N LEU A 224 -6.91 -13.33 -1.10
CA LEU A 224 -6.64 -13.79 0.27
C LEU A 224 -6.69 -15.31 0.40
N ALA A 225 -7.64 -15.97 -0.25
CA ALA A 225 -7.73 -17.43 -0.26
C ALA A 225 -6.55 -18.08 -0.99
N ASP A 226 -6.08 -17.48 -2.09
CA ASP A 226 -4.86 -17.93 -2.79
C ASP A 226 -3.64 -17.81 -1.86
N PHE A 227 -3.47 -16.67 -1.17
CA PHE A 227 -2.40 -16.49 -0.18
C PHE A 227 -2.45 -17.56 0.92
N ALA A 228 -3.62 -17.84 1.47
CA ALA A 228 -3.81 -18.82 2.54
C ALA A 228 -3.40 -20.25 2.14
N ASN A 229 -3.44 -20.56 0.85
CA ASN A 229 -3.04 -21.86 0.31
C ASN A 229 -1.55 -21.97 0.00
N ARG A 230 -0.78 -20.89 0.11
CA ARG A 230 0.66 -20.89 -0.17
C ARG A 230 1.47 -21.27 1.07
N GLN A 231 2.53 -22.06 0.87
CA GLN A 231 3.49 -22.37 1.92
C GLN A 231 4.63 -21.36 1.91
N ARG A 232 4.70 -20.49 2.91
CA ARG A 232 5.79 -19.51 3.06
C ARG A 232 6.97 -20.16 3.76
N ARG A 233 8.12 -20.20 3.11
CA ARG A 233 9.30 -20.96 3.57
C ARG A 233 10.40 -20.09 4.16
N PHE A 234 10.52 -18.83 3.79
CA PHE A 234 11.57 -17.90 4.25
C PHE A 234 12.99 -18.52 4.23
N GLY A 235 13.32 -19.23 3.14
CA GLY A 235 14.59 -19.93 2.98
C GLY A 235 14.68 -21.31 3.65
N LYS A 236 13.65 -21.77 4.37
CA LYS A 236 13.57 -23.12 4.96
C LYS A 236 13.09 -24.17 3.96
N THR A 237 13.36 -25.45 4.25
CA THR A 237 12.75 -26.57 3.49
C THR A 237 11.30 -26.77 3.92
N SER A 238 10.50 -27.47 3.09
CA SER A 238 9.11 -27.80 3.44
C SER A 238 9.02 -28.61 4.74
N GLU A 239 9.94 -29.58 4.92
CA GLU A 239 10.01 -30.43 6.11
C GLU A 239 10.28 -29.62 7.40
N GLN A 240 11.16 -28.59 7.33
CA GLN A 240 11.43 -27.69 8.46
C GLN A 240 10.18 -26.88 8.85
N VAL A 241 9.47 -26.35 7.86
CA VAL A 241 8.22 -25.58 8.11
C VAL A 241 7.14 -26.47 8.70
N GLU A 242 6.99 -27.72 8.20
CA GLU A 242 6.02 -28.67 8.74
C GLU A 242 6.37 -29.14 10.16
N ALA A 243 7.65 -29.28 10.49
CA ALA A 243 8.10 -29.66 11.83
C ALA A 243 7.79 -28.53 12.85
N GLU A 244 8.00 -27.27 12.50
CA GLU A 244 7.65 -26.12 13.34
C GLU A 244 6.13 -25.94 13.54
N ALA A 245 5.33 -26.29 12.55
CA ALA A 245 3.86 -26.24 12.67
C ALA A 245 3.26 -27.34 13.58
N ARG A 246 4.05 -28.37 13.87
CA ARG A 246 3.66 -29.50 14.75
C ARG A 246 4.14 -29.34 16.20
N SER A 247 5.06 -28.42 16.46
CA SER A 247 5.59 -28.08 17.77
C SER A 247 4.80 -26.94 18.45
#